data_fa2bb0e39d7151080d684c9f35abe739
#
_entry.id   fa2bb0e39d7151080d684c9f35abe739
#
_cell.length_a   1.000
_cell.length_b   1.000
_cell.length_c   1.000
_cell.angle_alpha   90.00
_cell.angle_beta   90.00
_cell.angle_gamma   90.00
#
_symmetry.space_group_name_H-M   'P 1'
#
loop_
_entity.id
_entity.type
_entity.pdbx_description
1 polymer ?
#
loop_
_entity_poly.entity_id
_entity_poly.type
_entity_poly.pdbx_seq_one_letter_code
_entity_poly.pdbx_strand_id
1 'polypeptide(L)'
;EDISLESLLAKNALETRWAFNIPTLARKVPGINGGHLVEIGARPNTGKTSFHASLVCGPGGFADQGAKCVVLCNEEGAHRVGARYLTAALGKDVHNISQNKETALQKWQMMKDRVYIKDSTGKDMAWVETLCKTFKPDVLILDMGDKFAKTGGFARMDEALKANAIYARQIAKMYDCAVLYMSQLSADAENKVVLNQSMMEGSRTGKAAEADLMLLIAKNPPVEGQDEEDTQRHLNVVKNKLTGWHGIVHCDLDYKVGRYTA
;
A
#
# COMPACT_ATOMS: atom_id res chain seq x y z
N GLU A 1 -2.68 -21.16 22.33
CA GLU A 1 -4.16 -21.10 22.50
C GLU A 1 -4.78 -22.23 21.70
N ASP A 2 -5.64 -23.02 22.35
CA ASP A 2 -6.42 -24.04 21.66
C ASP A 2 -7.44 -23.36 20.71
N ILE A 3 -7.49 -23.84 19.48
CA ILE A 3 -8.38 -23.28 18.47
C ILE A 3 -9.76 -23.91 18.61
N SER A 4 -10.74 -23.18 19.12
CA SER A 4 -12.14 -23.65 19.18
C SER A 4 -12.86 -23.40 17.83
N LEU A 5 -13.92 -24.17 17.56
CA LEU A 5 -14.75 -23.98 16.37
C LEU A 5 -15.35 -22.56 16.34
N GLU A 6 -15.79 -22.04 17.48
CA GLU A 6 -16.32 -20.69 17.60
C GLU A 6 -15.24 -19.64 17.23
N SER A 7 -14.00 -19.85 17.69
CA SER A 7 -12.88 -18.95 17.36
C SER A 7 -12.51 -19.01 15.87
N LEU A 8 -12.62 -20.18 15.25
CA LEU A 8 -12.43 -20.36 13.82
C LEU A 8 -13.52 -19.65 13.03
N LEU A 9 -14.77 -19.83 13.41
CA LEU A 9 -15.90 -19.18 12.75
C LEU A 9 -15.88 -17.66 12.94
N ALA A 10 -15.50 -17.17 14.13
CA ALA A 10 -15.39 -15.74 14.40
C ALA A 10 -14.20 -15.08 13.67
N LYS A 11 -13.05 -15.76 13.58
CA LYS A 11 -11.86 -15.23 12.86
C LYS A 11 -11.89 -15.46 11.34
N ASN A 12 -12.54 -16.52 10.90
CA ASN A 12 -12.82 -16.78 9.50
C ASN A 12 -14.21 -16.25 9.09
N ALA A 13 -14.85 -15.41 9.91
CA ALA A 13 -15.97 -14.65 9.44
C ALA A 13 -15.59 -14.06 8.08
N LEU A 14 -16.34 -14.44 7.07
CA LEU A 14 -16.16 -14.11 5.65
C LEU A 14 -16.21 -12.60 5.37
N GLU A 15 -16.20 -11.80 6.42
CA GLU A 15 -16.28 -10.34 6.37
C GLU A 15 -14.90 -9.74 6.30
N THR A 16 -14.62 -9.13 5.18
CA THR A 16 -13.47 -8.25 4.98
C THR A 16 -13.58 -7.06 5.93
N ARG A 17 -12.58 -6.87 6.81
CA ARG A 17 -12.59 -5.77 7.77
C ARG A 17 -12.36 -4.42 7.09
N TRP A 18 -11.44 -4.38 6.11
CA TRP A 18 -11.07 -3.19 5.34
C TRP A 18 -11.23 -3.47 3.86
N ALA A 19 -12.32 -3.01 3.25
CA ALA A 19 -12.61 -3.24 1.85
C ALA A 19 -11.75 -2.35 0.94
N PHE A 20 -11.32 -2.90 -0.20
CA PHE A 20 -10.72 -2.07 -1.24
C PHE A 20 -11.77 -1.18 -1.90
N ASN A 21 -11.43 0.11 -2.08
CA ASN A 21 -12.30 1.11 -2.69
C ASN A 21 -12.10 1.27 -4.21
N ILE A 22 -11.41 0.33 -4.85
CA ILE A 22 -11.28 0.24 -6.30
C ILE A 22 -12.21 -0.89 -6.76
N PRO A 23 -13.36 -0.59 -7.39
CA PRO A 23 -14.41 -1.57 -7.65
C PRO A 23 -13.98 -2.79 -8.45
N THR A 24 -13.11 -2.60 -9.46
CA THR A 24 -12.58 -3.70 -10.26
C THR A 24 -11.71 -4.64 -9.44
N LEU A 25 -10.89 -4.13 -8.52
CA LEU A 25 -10.10 -4.91 -7.58
C LEU A 25 -10.99 -5.59 -6.55
N ALA A 26 -11.90 -4.84 -5.93
CA ALA A 26 -12.79 -5.34 -4.86
C ALA A 26 -13.65 -6.52 -5.30
N ARG A 27 -14.08 -6.59 -6.55
CA ARG A 27 -14.81 -7.74 -7.11
C ARG A 27 -13.99 -9.04 -7.13
N LYS A 28 -12.66 -8.97 -7.11
CA LYS A 28 -11.75 -10.13 -7.18
C LYS A 28 -11.08 -10.41 -5.83
N VAL A 29 -10.72 -9.35 -5.15
CA VAL A 29 -10.13 -9.35 -3.81
C VAL A 29 -10.90 -8.31 -3.00
N PRO A 30 -11.89 -8.70 -2.18
CA PRO A 30 -12.76 -7.74 -1.49
C PRO A 30 -12.02 -6.75 -0.60
N GLY A 31 -10.95 -7.17 0.06
CA GLY A 31 -10.14 -6.32 0.91
C GLY A 31 -9.20 -7.12 1.81
N ILE A 32 -8.85 -6.55 2.95
CA ILE A 32 -7.82 -7.06 3.87
C ILE A 32 -8.30 -7.06 5.33
N ASN A 33 -7.64 -7.87 6.14
CA ASN A 33 -7.90 -7.98 7.57
C ASN A 33 -6.61 -7.75 8.37
N GLY A 34 -6.74 -7.58 9.66
CA GLY A 34 -5.60 -7.63 10.58
C GLY A 34 -4.79 -8.92 10.40
N GLY A 35 -3.49 -8.84 10.59
CA GLY A 35 -2.58 -9.95 10.38
C GLY A 35 -2.17 -10.20 8.92
N HIS A 36 -2.76 -9.52 7.94
CA HIS A 36 -2.37 -9.66 6.53
C HIS A 36 -1.15 -8.82 6.17
N LEU A 37 -0.24 -9.39 5.40
CA LEU A 37 0.83 -8.68 4.71
C LEU A 37 0.51 -8.59 3.22
N VAL A 38 0.33 -7.36 2.73
CA VAL A 38 0.09 -7.06 1.31
C VAL A 38 1.35 -6.44 0.74
N GLU A 39 1.98 -7.09 -0.21
CA GLU A 39 3.12 -6.54 -0.94
C GLU A 39 2.64 -5.85 -2.22
N ILE A 40 3.08 -4.60 -2.41
CA ILE A 40 2.70 -3.77 -3.56
C ILE A 40 3.95 -3.33 -4.28
N GLY A 41 4.17 -3.87 -5.47
CA GLY A 41 5.34 -3.58 -6.30
C GLY A 41 5.00 -2.64 -7.46
N ALA A 42 5.89 -1.69 -7.75
CA ALA A 42 5.78 -0.81 -8.92
C ALA A 42 7.16 -0.32 -9.39
N ARG A 43 7.27 0.02 -10.67
CA ARG A 43 8.40 0.81 -11.17
C ARG A 43 8.26 2.27 -10.70
N PRO A 44 9.35 3.05 -10.65
CA PRO A 44 9.26 4.49 -10.41
C PRO A 44 8.26 5.17 -11.33
N ASN A 45 7.59 6.21 -10.84
CA ASN A 45 6.61 7.00 -11.60
C ASN A 45 5.43 6.20 -12.19
N THR A 46 5.08 5.05 -11.61
CA THR A 46 3.90 4.26 -12.01
C THR A 46 2.66 4.61 -11.16
N GLY A 47 2.81 5.38 -10.08
CA GLY A 47 1.70 5.82 -9.23
C GLY A 47 1.54 5.05 -7.93
N LYS A 48 2.60 4.39 -7.42
CA LYS A 48 2.58 3.61 -6.17
C LYS A 48 2.09 4.43 -4.95
N THR A 49 2.64 5.63 -4.73
CA THR A 49 2.24 6.50 -3.63
C THR A 49 0.80 6.99 -3.78
N SER A 50 0.35 7.28 -5.02
CA SER A 50 -1.06 7.59 -5.31
C SER A 50 -1.98 6.39 -5.05
N PHE A 51 -1.50 5.16 -5.29
CA PHE A 51 -2.28 3.95 -5.03
C PHE A 51 -2.64 3.82 -3.55
N HIS A 52 -1.66 3.86 -2.65
CA HIS A 52 -1.98 3.76 -1.23
C HIS A 52 -2.68 5.03 -0.69
N ALA A 53 -2.43 6.23 -1.25
CA ALA A 53 -3.19 7.43 -0.90
C ALA A 53 -4.68 7.28 -1.28
N SER A 54 -4.96 6.72 -2.46
CA SER A 54 -6.31 6.40 -2.92
C SER A 54 -6.99 5.35 -2.04
N LEU A 55 -6.29 4.25 -1.69
CA LEU A 55 -6.83 3.21 -0.81
C LEU A 55 -7.15 3.73 0.60
N VAL A 56 -6.36 4.66 1.12
CA VAL A 56 -6.56 5.18 2.48
C VAL A 56 -7.58 6.32 2.50
N CYS A 57 -7.44 7.32 1.62
CA CYS A 57 -8.17 8.59 1.69
C CYS A 57 -9.10 8.85 0.51
N GLY A 58 -9.06 8.05 -0.56
CA GLY A 58 -10.07 8.13 -1.62
C GLY A 58 -11.47 7.82 -1.10
N PRO A 59 -12.54 8.14 -1.85
CA PRO A 59 -13.92 7.83 -1.45
C PRO A 59 -14.10 6.36 -1.07
N GLY A 60 -14.67 6.10 0.11
CA GLY A 60 -14.81 4.74 0.65
C GLY A 60 -13.49 4.06 1.01
N GLY A 61 -12.40 4.81 1.13
CA GLY A 61 -11.09 4.30 1.55
C GLY A 61 -11.05 3.85 3.01
N PHE A 62 -9.94 3.31 3.44
CA PHE A 62 -9.80 2.73 4.78
C PHE A 62 -10.10 3.75 5.90
N ALA A 63 -9.70 5.02 5.74
CA ALA A 63 -10.02 6.07 6.71
C ALA A 63 -11.53 6.37 6.79
N ASP A 64 -12.25 6.37 5.66
CA ASP A 64 -13.71 6.52 5.62
C ASP A 64 -14.43 5.32 6.26
N GLN A 65 -13.84 4.12 6.19
CA GLN A 65 -14.33 2.91 6.86
C GLN A 65 -14.02 2.90 8.37
N GLY A 66 -13.29 3.89 8.87
CA GLY A 66 -12.96 4.05 10.27
C GLY A 66 -11.58 3.50 10.68
N ALA A 67 -10.79 2.98 9.74
CA ALA A 67 -9.45 2.47 10.04
C ALA A 67 -8.51 3.57 10.54
N LYS A 68 -7.71 3.24 11.53
CA LYS A 68 -6.56 4.03 11.95
C LYS A 68 -5.34 3.65 11.11
N CYS A 69 -4.96 4.53 10.20
CA CYS A 69 -3.87 4.30 9.25
C CYS A 69 -2.60 5.02 9.69
N VAL A 70 -1.49 4.31 9.74
CA VAL A 70 -0.15 4.88 9.95
C VAL A 70 0.66 4.70 8.68
N VAL A 71 1.18 5.81 8.14
CA VAL A 71 1.95 5.87 6.89
C VAL A 71 3.36 6.29 7.23
N LEU A 72 4.32 5.43 6.93
CA LEU A 72 5.74 5.66 7.16
C LEU A 72 6.44 5.88 5.83
N CYS A 73 6.96 7.10 5.61
CA CYS A 73 7.56 7.54 4.35
C CYS A 73 9.07 7.64 4.52
N ASN A 74 9.84 7.03 3.62
CA ASN A 74 11.30 7.15 3.57
C ASN A 74 11.85 7.30 2.14
N GLU A 75 10.95 7.47 1.15
CA GLU A 75 11.28 7.76 -0.23
C GLU A 75 11.00 9.22 -0.56
N GLU A 76 9.79 9.69 -0.27
CA GLU A 76 9.41 11.10 -0.38
C GLU A 76 9.19 11.70 1.01
N GLY A 77 9.40 13.01 1.15
CA GLY A 77 9.13 13.70 2.41
C GLY A 77 7.66 13.63 2.81
N ALA A 78 7.39 13.47 4.10
CA ALA A 78 6.05 13.30 4.65
C ALA A 78 5.06 14.41 4.24
N HIS A 79 5.53 15.65 4.04
CA HIS A 79 4.68 16.75 3.56
C HIS A 79 4.15 16.52 2.12
N ARG A 80 4.99 16.00 1.22
CA ARG A 80 4.57 15.69 -0.16
C ARG A 80 3.59 14.53 -0.20
N VAL A 81 3.84 13.50 0.58
CA VAL A 81 2.91 12.38 0.75
C VAL A 81 1.59 12.88 1.34
N GLY A 82 1.64 13.72 2.39
CA GLY A 82 0.45 14.33 3.01
C GLY A 82 -0.37 15.14 2.02
N ALA A 83 0.27 15.91 1.12
CA ALA A 83 -0.44 16.64 0.07
C ALA A 83 -1.20 15.69 -0.86
N ARG A 84 -0.60 14.55 -1.28
CA ARG A 84 -1.30 13.53 -2.10
C ARG A 84 -2.47 12.89 -1.38
N TYR A 85 -2.33 12.63 -0.09
CA TYR A 85 -3.43 12.12 0.73
C TYR A 85 -4.59 13.12 0.80
N LEU A 86 -4.29 14.40 0.94
CA LEU A 86 -5.29 15.47 0.97
C LEU A 86 -5.97 15.63 -0.41
N THR A 87 -5.21 15.61 -1.52
CA THR A 87 -5.78 15.65 -2.88
C THR A 87 -6.66 14.44 -3.15
N ALA A 88 -6.24 13.23 -2.72
CA ALA A 88 -7.05 12.02 -2.84
C ALA A 88 -8.35 12.12 -2.02
N ALA A 89 -8.30 12.67 -0.81
CA ALA A 89 -9.47 12.87 0.04
C ALA A 89 -10.47 13.86 -0.55
N LEU A 90 -9.98 14.99 -1.06
CA LEU A 90 -10.82 16.09 -1.58
C LEU A 90 -11.28 15.85 -3.02
N GLY A 91 -10.56 15.09 -3.83
CA GLY A 91 -10.77 14.99 -5.28
C GLY A 91 -10.51 16.31 -6.00
N LYS A 92 -9.57 17.08 -5.48
CA LYS A 92 -9.15 18.38 -6.02
C LYS A 92 -7.63 18.43 -6.09
N ASP A 93 -7.10 19.05 -7.12
CA ASP A 93 -5.66 19.27 -7.24
C ASP A 93 -5.15 20.30 -6.23
N VAL A 94 -3.83 20.39 -6.08
CA VAL A 94 -3.18 21.27 -5.11
C VAL A 94 -3.53 22.75 -5.34
N HIS A 95 -3.69 23.17 -6.61
CA HIS A 95 -4.04 24.55 -6.97
C HIS A 95 -5.45 24.88 -6.48
N ASN A 96 -6.43 24.05 -6.77
CA ASN A 96 -7.80 24.19 -6.29
C ASN A 96 -7.92 24.15 -4.76
N ILE A 97 -7.09 23.31 -4.10
CA ILE A 97 -7.02 23.25 -2.63
C ILE A 97 -6.51 24.58 -2.06
N SER A 98 -5.49 25.17 -2.69
CA SER A 98 -4.91 26.46 -2.22
C SER A 98 -5.90 27.63 -2.30
N GLN A 99 -6.83 27.57 -3.25
CA GLN A 99 -7.92 28.55 -3.41
C GLN A 99 -9.08 28.33 -2.42
N ASN A 100 -9.25 27.11 -1.91
CA ASN A 100 -10.35 26.71 -1.03
C ASN A 100 -9.84 26.18 0.32
N LYS A 101 -8.98 26.96 0.99
CA LYS A 101 -8.25 26.56 2.21
C LYS A 101 -9.17 26.11 3.36
N GLU A 102 -10.32 26.73 3.51
CA GLU A 102 -11.26 26.39 4.59
C GLU A 102 -11.79 24.94 4.45
N THR A 103 -12.26 24.57 3.26
CA THR A 103 -12.70 23.20 2.98
C THR A 103 -11.55 22.19 3.15
N ALA A 104 -10.34 22.56 2.72
CA ALA A 104 -9.17 21.73 2.90
C ALA A 104 -8.82 21.54 4.38
N LEU A 105 -8.91 22.59 5.18
CA LEU A 105 -8.67 22.54 6.62
C LEU A 105 -9.68 21.67 7.33
N GLN A 106 -10.97 21.78 7.01
CA GLN A 106 -12.03 20.93 7.57
C GLN A 106 -11.75 19.45 7.28
N LYS A 107 -11.47 19.10 6.01
CA LYS A 107 -11.16 17.71 5.65
C LYS A 107 -9.89 17.22 6.34
N TRP A 108 -8.85 18.05 6.43
CA TRP A 108 -7.62 17.70 7.16
C TRP A 108 -7.89 17.43 8.63
N GLN A 109 -8.72 18.25 9.29
CA GLN A 109 -9.11 18.04 10.68
C GLN A 109 -9.83 16.70 10.90
N MET A 110 -10.67 16.28 9.95
CA MET A 110 -11.33 14.97 9.99
C MET A 110 -10.37 13.80 9.77
N MET A 111 -9.37 14.00 8.91
CA MET A 111 -8.38 12.96 8.58
C MET A 111 -7.34 12.75 9.68
N LYS A 112 -6.90 13.82 10.37
CA LYS A 112 -5.79 13.80 11.32
C LYS A 112 -5.97 12.81 12.48
N ASP A 113 -7.22 12.45 12.80
CA ASP A 113 -7.55 11.49 13.86
C ASP A 113 -7.52 10.04 13.36
N ARG A 114 -7.43 9.84 12.05
CA ARG A 114 -7.42 8.52 11.40
C ARG A 114 -6.15 8.24 10.61
N VAL A 115 -5.47 9.27 10.11
CA VAL A 115 -4.31 9.12 9.22
C VAL A 115 -3.10 9.84 9.80
N TYR A 116 -2.07 9.07 10.16
CA TYR A 116 -0.82 9.55 10.74
C TYR A 116 0.31 9.33 9.74
N ILE A 117 0.82 10.41 9.15
CA ILE A 117 1.92 10.36 8.19
C ILE A 117 3.20 10.79 8.90
N LYS A 118 4.24 9.96 8.85
CA LYS A 118 5.51 10.19 9.53
C LYS A 118 6.69 9.93 8.60
N ASP A 119 7.70 10.77 8.72
CA ASP A 119 9.02 10.51 8.13
C ASP A 119 9.69 9.36 8.88
N SER A 120 10.16 8.36 8.14
CA SER A 120 10.85 7.18 8.64
C SER A 120 12.26 7.02 8.05
N THR A 121 12.82 8.09 7.49
CA THR A 121 14.17 8.08 6.92
C THR A 121 15.19 7.62 7.97
N GLY A 122 16.00 6.62 7.61
CA GLY A 122 17.04 6.05 8.48
C GLY A 122 16.51 5.22 9.66
N LYS A 123 15.20 4.98 9.73
CA LYS A 123 14.60 4.12 10.78
C LYS A 123 14.63 2.66 10.37
N ASP A 124 14.61 1.78 11.37
CA ASP A 124 14.57 0.32 11.23
C ASP A 124 13.21 -0.25 11.60
N MET A 125 13.04 -1.55 11.42
CA MET A 125 11.77 -2.24 11.71
C MET A 125 11.46 -2.32 13.20
N ALA A 126 12.46 -2.24 14.10
CA ALA A 126 12.25 -2.20 15.55
C ALA A 126 11.60 -0.86 15.96
N TRP A 127 12.01 0.24 15.33
CA TRP A 127 11.34 1.53 15.51
C TRP A 127 9.89 1.49 14.98
N VAL A 128 9.64 0.82 13.84
CA VAL A 128 8.26 0.61 13.32
C VAL A 128 7.41 -0.13 14.34
N GLU A 129 7.95 -1.19 14.96
CA GLU A 129 7.25 -1.94 16.01
C GLU A 129 6.91 -1.06 17.20
N THR A 130 7.83 -0.20 17.64
CA THR A 130 7.59 0.75 18.74
C THR A 130 6.44 1.71 18.42
N LEU A 131 6.33 2.17 17.17
CA LEU A 131 5.20 2.97 16.71
C LEU A 131 3.88 2.17 16.76
N CYS A 132 3.90 0.91 16.34
CA CYS A 132 2.70 0.06 16.39
C CYS A 132 2.20 -0.13 17.83
N LYS A 133 3.09 -0.27 18.81
CA LYS A 133 2.73 -0.31 20.24
C LYS A 133 2.01 0.96 20.70
N THR A 134 2.47 2.13 20.22
CA THR A 134 1.94 3.44 20.61
C THR A 134 0.65 3.78 19.86
N PHE A 135 0.66 3.65 18.54
CA PHE A 135 -0.43 4.10 17.68
C PHE A 135 -1.52 3.06 17.48
N LYS A 136 -1.21 1.77 17.65
CA LYS A 136 -2.14 0.64 17.43
C LYS A 136 -2.89 0.82 16.09
N PRO A 137 -2.18 0.81 14.94
CA PRO A 137 -2.81 1.00 13.66
C PRO A 137 -3.68 -0.19 13.28
N ASP A 138 -4.78 0.06 12.57
CA ASP A 138 -5.52 -0.98 11.84
C ASP A 138 -4.85 -1.30 10.51
N VAL A 139 -4.28 -0.26 9.87
CA VAL A 139 -3.54 -0.38 8.61
C VAL A 139 -2.21 0.37 8.72
N LEU A 140 -1.12 -0.32 8.47
CA LEU A 140 0.25 0.21 8.45
C LEU A 140 0.76 0.21 7.02
N ILE A 141 1.21 1.37 6.53
CA ILE A 141 1.80 1.53 5.21
C ILE A 141 3.30 1.83 5.36
N LEU A 142 4.14 1.02 4.71
CA LEU A 142 5.60 1.17 4.68
C LEU A 142 6.03 1.62 3.28
N ASP A 143 6.20 2.92 3.07
CA ASP A 143 6.53 3.52 1.76
C ASP A 143 7.93 4.16 1.77
N MET A 144 9.01 3.40 1.47
CA MET A 144 9.10 2.02 0.95
C MET A 144 9.60 1.07 2.04
N GLY A 145 9.00 -0.12 2.10
CA GLY A 145 9.45 -1.17 3.01
C GLY A 145 10.92 -1.59 2.78
N ASP A 146 11.34 -1.57 1.53
CA ASP A 146 12.71 -1.93 1.12
C ASP A 146 13.79 -0.95 1.62
N LYS A 147 13.43 0.28 1.98
CA LYS A 147 14.36 1.34 2.40
C LYS A 147 14.53 1.46 3.91
N PHE A 148 13.84 0.64 4.71
CA PHE A 148 14.10 0.62 6.15
C PHE A 148 15.51 0.13 6.44
N ALA A 149 16.15 0.76 7.42
CA ALA A 149 17.53 0.43 7.80
C ALA A 149 17.64 -1.04 8.21
N LYS A 150 18.76 -1.65 7.87
CA LYS A 150 19.05 -3.04 8.15
C LYS A 150 19.42 -3.20 9.61
N THR A 151 18.68 -4.02 10.34
CA THR A 151 19.03 -4.46 11.68
C THR A 151 19.78 -5.78 11.58
N GLY A 152 21.10 -5.78 11.79
CA GLY A 152 21.96 -6.97 11.74
C GLY A 152 23.07 -6.91 10.69
N GLY A 153 24.05 -7.80 10.83
CA GLY A 153 25.22 -7.91 9.96
C GLY A 153 24.93 -8.75 8.71
N PHE A 154 24.01 -8.34 7.86
CA PHE A 154 23.72 -9.06 6.61
C PHE A 154 24.85 -8.87 5.59
N ALA A 155 25.41 -9.95 5.09
CA ALA A 155 26.42 -9.95 4.04
C ALA A 155 25.80 -9.57 2.66
N ARG A 156 24.51 -9.85 2.46
CA ARG A 156 23.82 -9.68 1.18
C ARG A 156 22.57 -8.81 1.34
N MET A 157 22.29 -8.01 0.30
CA MET A 157 21.13 -7.11 0.25
C MET A 157 19.81 -7.89 0.25
N ASP A 158 19.72 -8.98 -0.50
CA ASP A 158 18.51 -9.80 -0.60
C ASP A 158 18.12 -10.44 0.74
N GLU A 159 19.08 -10.81 1.58
CA GLU A 159 18.84 -11.30 2.94
C GLU A 159 18.24 -10.22 3.83
N ALA A 160 18.76 -9.01 3.74
CA ALA A 160 18.25 -7.87 4.50
C ALA A 160 16.82 -7.49 4.10
N LEU A 161 16.50 -7.48 2.80
CA LEU A 161 15.17 -7.22 2.30
C LEU A 161 14.16 -8.30 2.74
N LYS A 162 14.60 -9.56 2.71
CA LYS A 162 13.80 -10.68 3.24
C LYS A 162 13.55 -10.51 4.75
N ALA A 163 14.57 -10.12 5.53
CA ALA A 163 14.42 -9.91 6.97
C ALA A 163 13.41 -8.80 7.28
N ASN A 164 13.42 -7.68 6.54
CA ASN A 164 12.42 -6.62 6.69
C ASN A 164 11.00 -7.12 6.40
N ALA A 165 10.81 -7.92 5.34
CA ALA A 165 9.50 -8.50 5.01
C ALA A 165 9.01 -9.49 6.09
N ILE A 166 9.91 -10.34 6.62
CA ILE A 166 9.60 -11.23 7.74
C ILE A 166 9.18 -10.42 8.97
N TYR A 167 9.91 -9.34 9.30
CA TYR A 167 9.58 -8.48 10.44
C TYR A 167 8.23 -7.78 10.23
N ALA A 168 7.95 -7.28 9.02
CA ALA A 168 6.66 -6.70 8.67
C ALA A 168 5.51 -7.72 8.85
N ARG A 169 5.74 -8.98 8.48
CA ARG A 169 4.81 -10.08 8.71
C ARG A 169 4.57 -10.34 10.21
N GLN A 170 5.62 -10.29 11.00
CA GLN A 170 5.51 -10.44 12.46
C GLN A 170 4.71 -9.30 13.09
N ILE A 171 4.97 -8.05 12.69
CA ILE A 171 4.20 -6.87 13.11
C ILE A 171 2.72 -7.05 12.77
N ALA A 172 2.40 -7.44 11.54
CA ALA A 172 1.02 -7.67 11.13
C ALA A 172 0.28 -8.62 12.08
N LYS A 173 0.90 -9.76 12.39
CA LYS A 173 0.32 -10.78 13.28
C LYS A 173 0.25 -10.35 14.75
N MET A 174 1.33 -9.75 15.27
CA MET A 174 1.42 -9.36 16.70
C MET A 174 0.46 -8.25 17.07
N TYR A 175 0.21 -7.32 16.13
CA TYR A 175 -0.61 -6.12 16.38
C TYR A 175 -1.98 -6.19 15.71
N ASP A 176 -2.35 -7.33 15.10
CA ASP A 176 -3.61 -7.53 14.36
C ASP A 176 -3.90 -6.37 13.38
N CYS A 177 -2.86 -5.88 12.71
CA CYS A 177 -2.96 -4.82 11.70
C CYS A 177 -2.69 -5.36 10.30
N ALA A 178 -3.32 -4.76 9.29
CA ALA A 178 -2.95 -5.01 7.91
C ALA A 178 -1.69 -4.20 7.56
N VAL A 179 -0.68 -4.84 6.99
CA VAL A 179 0.55 -4.16 6.56
C VAL A 179 0.60 -4.10 5.04
N LEU A 180 0.65 -2.88 4.48
CA LEU A 180 0.93 -2.62 3.07
C LEU A 180 2.42 -2.30 2.93
N TYR A 181 3.15 -3.22 2.33
CA TYR A 181 4.59 -3.14 2.15
C TYR A 181 4.90 -2.73 0.71
N MET A 182 5.35 -1.48 0.52
CA MET A 182 5.68 -0.94 -0.79
C MET A 182 7.09 -1.35 -1.20
N SER A 183 7.21 -1.93 -2.39
CA SER A 183 8.47 -2.41 -2.98
C SER A 183 8.69 -1.83 -4.38
N GLN A 184 9.93 -1.89 -4.83
CA GLN A 184 10.30 -1.55 -6.20
C GLN A 184 10.36 -2.80 -7.07
N LEU A 185 9.98 -2.67 -8.34
CA LEU A 185 10.18 -3.69 -9.36
C LEU A 185 11.54 -3.49 -10.05
N SER A 186 12.14 -4.59 -10.47
CA SER A 186 13.38 -4.59 -11.25
C SER A 186 13.15 -4.01 -12.65
N ALA A 187 14.26 -3.71 -13.37
CA ALA A 187 14.20 -3.23 -14.75
C ALA A 187 13.46 -4.19 -15.69
N ASP A 188 13.39 -5.48 -15.36
CA ASP A 188 12.65 -6.49 -16.15
C ASP A 188 11.15 -6.19 -16.28
N ALA A 189 10.60 -5.34 -15.39
CA ALA A 189 9.21 -4.90 -15.42
C ALA A 189 8.98 -3.66 -16.29
N GLU A 190 10.03 -3.06 -16.84
CA GLU A 190 9.92 -1.85 -17.64
C GLU A 190 9.12 -2.11 -18.92
N ASN A 191 8.19 -1.20 -19.24
CA ASN A 191 7.33 -1.26 -20.44
C ASN A 191 6.51 -2.56 -20.57
N LYS A 192 6.22 -3.24 -19.47
CA LYS A 192 5.37 -4.43 -19.45
C LYS A 192 4.08 -4.18 -18.71
N VAL A 193 2.97 -4.63 -19.31
CA VAL A 193 1.64 -4.63 -18.70
C VAL A 193 1.43 -5.89 -17.85
N VAL A 194 1.91 -7.04 -18.32
CA VAL A 194 1.84 -8.32 -17.62
C VAL A 194 3.08 -8.48 -16.76
N LEU A 195 2.89 -8.43 -15.46
CA LEU A 195 3.95 -8.55 -14.47
C LEU A 195 3.85 -9.88 -13.73
N ASN A 196 4.97 -10.37 -13.24
CA ASN A 196 5.04 -11.58 -12.44
C ASN A 196 5.94 -11.38 -11.20
N GLN A 197 5.83 -12.30 -10.26
CA GLN A 197 6.52 -12.25 -8.97
C GLN A 197 8.05 -12.17 -9.11
N SER A 198 8.66 -12.74 -10.17
CA SER A 198 10.12 -12.73 -10.36
C SER A 198 10.68 -11.33 -10.67
N MET A 199 9.81 -10.38 -11.01
CA MET A 199 10.19 -9.00 -11.30
C MET A 199 10.34 -8.12 -10.05
N MET A 200 10.15 -8.67 -8.85
CA MET A 200 10.43 -7.96 -7.59
C MET A 200 11.92 -7.72 -7.42
N GLU A 201 12.29 -6.48 -7.07
CA GLU A 201 13.69 -6.12 -6.84
C GLU A 201 14.23 -6.77 -5.56
N GLY A 202 15.45 -7.29 -5.62
CA GLY A 202 16.29 -7.70 -4.50
C GLY A 202 15.92 -9.02 -3.83
N SER A 203 14.68 -9.50 -3.86
CA SER A 203 14.32 -10.77 -3.22
C SER A 203 13.13 -11.42 -3.92
N ARG A 204 13.42 -12.14 -5.01
CA ARG A 204 12.41 -12.75 -5.89
C ARG A 204 11.51 -13.77 -5.20
N THR A 205 12.02 -14.49 -4.22
CA THR A 205 11.30 -15.54 -3.50
C THR A 205 11.06 -15.22 -2.02
N GLY A 206 11.99 -14.52 -1.39
CA GLY A 206 11.96 -14.31 0.07
C GLY A 206 10.82 -13.42 0.54
N LYS A 207 10.60 -12.27 -0.10
CA LYS A 207 9.47 -11.37 0.21
C LYS A 207 8.14 -12.01 -0.15
N ALA A 208 8.07 -12.58 -1.36
CA ALA A 208 6.86 -13.21 -1.83
C ALA A 208 6.38 -14.37 -0.94
N ALA A 209 7.29 -15.09 -0.26
CA ALA A 209 6.90 -16.14 0.67
C ALA A 209 6.04 -15.61 1.83
N GLU A 210 6.35 -14.42 2.32
CA GLU A 210 5.70 -13.81 3.48
C GLU A 210 4.33 -13.18 3.16
N ALA A 211 4.13 -12.67 1.96
CA ALA A 211 2.90 -11.97 1.58
C ALA A 211 1.68 -12.91 1.48
N ASP A 212 0.51 -12.40 1.91
CA ASP A 212 -0.80 -13.02 1.69
C ASP A 212 -1.41 -12.58 0.36
N LEU A 213 -1.16 -11.33 -0.02
CA LEU A 213 -1.56 -10.74 -1.29
C LEU A 213 -0.35 -10.02 -1.89
N MET A 214 -0.16 -10.16 -3.20
CA MET A 214 0.85 -9.39 -3.94
C MET A 214 0.21 -8.75 -5.15
N LEU A 215 0.28 -7.43 -5.19
CA LEU A 215 -0.22 -6.57 -6.25
C LEU A 215 0.95 -5.88 -6.96
N LEU A 216 1.07 -6.05 -8.26
CA LEU A 216 2.08 -5.36 -9.05
C LEU A 216 1.41 -4.37 -9.99
N ILE A 217 1.82 -3.10 -9.90
CA ILE A 217 1.22 -2.01 -10.67
C ILE A 217 2.03 -1.78 -11.93
N ALA A 218 1.38 -1.90 -13.09
CA ALA A 218 1.93 -1.58 -14.39
C ALA A 218 1.20 -0.39 -15.03
N LYS A 219 1.84 0.25 -15.99
CA LYS A 219 1.26 1.21 -16.93
C LYS A 219 1.53 0.75 -18.36
N ASN A 220 0.80 1.28 -19.33
CA ASN A 220 1.09 1.02 -20.72
C ASN A 220 2.51 1.49 -21.10
N PRO A 221 3.16 0.82 -22.05
CA PRO A 221 4.38 1.34 -22.66
C PRO A 221 4.13 2.73 -23.28
N PRO A 222 5.12 3.63 -23.24
CA PRO A 222 4.98 4.93 -23.89
C PRO A 222 4.79 4.75 -25.40
N VAL A 223 3.88 5.54 -25.97
CA VAL A 223 3.64 5.56 -27.41
C VAL A 223 4.34 6.80 -27.98
N GLU A 224 5.17 6.61 -29.01
CA GLU A 224 5.91 7.69 -29.64
C GLU A 224 4.94 8.71 -30.28
N GLY A 225 5.13 10.01 -29.98
CA GLY A 225 4.27 11.09 -30.45
C GLY A 225 2.97 11.30 -29.68
N GLN A 226 2.77 10.61 -28.57
CA GLN A 226 1.62 10.83 -27.68
C GLN A 226 2.04 11.70 -26.49
N ASP A 227 1.63 12.97 -26.46
CA ASP A 227 1.91 13.91 -25.38
C ASP A 227 0.94 13.76 -24.18
N GLU A 228 -0.17 13.04 -24.34
CA GLU A 228 -1.13 12.81 -23.27
C GLU A 228 -0.63 11.75 -22.28
N GLU A 229 -0.74 12.08 -21.00
CA GLU A 229 -0.36 11.20 -19.92
C GLU A 229 -1.32 10.01 -19.83
N ASP A 230 -0.80 8.78 -20.02
CA ASP A 230 -1.58 7.57 -19.92
C ASP A 230 -2.10 7.35 -18.49
N THR A 231 -3.41 7.42 -18.32
CA THR A 231 -4.07 7.24 -17.02
C THR A 231 -4.28 5.77 -16.66
N GLN A 232 -4.29 4.88 -17.65
CA GLN A 232 -4.61 3.47 -17.42
C GLN A 232 -3.54 2.78 -16.59
N ARG A 233 -3.99 1.98 -15.61
CA ARG A 233 -3.15 1.16 -14.75
C ARG A 233 -3.64 -0.28 -14.74
N HIS A 234 -2.69 -1.19 -14.62
CA HIS A 234 -2.92 -2.62 -14.61
C HIS A 234 -2.42 -3.19 -13.29
N LEU A 235 -3.36 -3.61 -12.44
CA LEU A 235 -3.06 -4.24 -11.17
C LEU A 235 -2.95 -5.75 -11.39
N ASN A 236 -1.73 -6.26 -11.41
CA ASN A 236 -1.44 -7.68 -11.55
C ASN A 236 -1.52 -8.34 -10.16
N VAL A 237 -2.51 -9.17 -9.94
CA VAL A 237 -2.64 -10.01 -8.73
C VAL A 237 -1.84 -11.29 -8.96
N VAL A 238 -0.57 -11.28 -8.54
CA VAL A 238 0.39 -12.37 -8.81
C VAL A 238 0.49 -13.39 -7.67
N LYS A 239 -0.01 -13.03 -6.49
CA LYS A 239 -0.19 -13.93 -5.36
C LYS A 239 -1.43 -13.51 -4.57
N ASN A 240 -2.26 -14.47 -4.20
CA ASN A 240 -3.48 -14.20 -3.44
C ASN A 240 -3.91 -15.43 -2.63
N LYS A 241 -3.58 -15.42 -1.34
CA LYS A 241 -4.03 -16.43 -0.38
C LYS A 241 -5.42 -16.13 0.17
N LEU A 242 -5.97 -14.92 -0.08
CA LEU A 242 -7.22 -14.46 0.50
C LEU A 242 -8.43 -15.04 -0.23
N THR A 243 -8.39 -15.01 -1.57
CA THR A 243 -9.48 -15.54 -2.41
C THR A 243 -9.03 -16.59 -3.41
N GLY A 244 -7.70 -16.76 -3.60
CA GLY A 244 -7.14 -17.67 -4.59
C GLY A 244 -7.16 -17.16 -6.03
N TRP A 245 -7.82 -16.02 -6.31
CA TRP A 245 -7.90 -15.46 -7.66
C TRP A 245 -6.59 -14.78 -8.08
N HIS A 246 -6.14 -15.06 -9.31
CA HIS A 246 -4.97 -14.43 -9.94
C HIS A 246 -5.38 -13.84 -11.29
N GLY A 247 -4.75 -12.74 -11.70
CA GLY A 247 -5.03 -12.10 -12.97
C GLY A 247 -4.74 -10.61 -12.95
N ILE A 248 -5.25 -9.90 -13.94
CA ILE A 248 -5.06 -8.46 -14.11
C ILE A 248 -6.40 -7.75 -13.95
N VAL A 249 -6.39 -6.69 -13.18
CA VAL A 249 -7.51 -5.73 -13.06
C VAL A 249 -7.08 -4.42 -13.69
N HIS A 250 -7.96 -3.82 -14.47
CA HIS A 250 -7.73 -2.51 -15.07
C HIS A 250 -8.40 -1.42 -14.24
N CYS A 251 -7.73 -0.29 -14.10
CA CYS A 251 -8.22 0.91 -13.42
C CYS A 251 -7.54 2.14 -14.03
N ASP A 252 -8.06 3.31 -13.71
CA ASP A 252 -7.48 4.59 -14.12
C ASP A 252 -6.87 5.32 -12.93
N LEU A 253 -5.77 6.03 -13.15
CA LEU A 253 -5.14 6.92 -12.21
C LEU A 253 -5.37 8.37 -12.63
N ASP A 254 -6.15 9.11 -11.86
CA ASP A 254 -6.15 10.56 -11.94
C ASP A 254 -4.92 11.12 -11.20
N TYR A 255 -3.91 11.52 -11.94
CA TYR A 255 -2.65 12.04 -11.38
C TYR A 255 -2.83 13.33 -10.60
N LYS A 256 -3.77 14.20 -11.01
CA LYS A 256 -3.96 15.51 -10.40
C LYS A 256 -4.43 15.39 -8.95
N VAL A 257 -5.25 14.39 -8.71
CA VAL A 257 -5.83 14.14 -7.38
C VAL A 257 -5.30 12.88 -6.71
N GLY A 258 -4.51 12.07 -7.40
CA GLY A 258 -3.94 10.84 -6.84
C GLY A 258 -4.98 9.77 -6.54
N ARG A 259 -6.04 9.65 -7.35
CA ARG A 259 -7.10 8.66 -7.18
C ARG A 259 -7.02 7.57 -8.22
N TYR A 260 -7.17 6.33 -7.74
CA TYR A 260 -7.44 5.17 -8.58
C TYR A 260 -8.95 4.96 -8.68
N THR A 261 -9.46 4.84 -9.89
CA THR A 261 -10.88 4.61 -10.21
C THR A 261 -11.04 3.43 -11.15
N ALA A 262 -12.26 2.93 -11.31
CA ALA A 262 -12.56 1.80 -12.21
C ALA A 262 -13.43 2.26 -13.37
#